data_663831c59fee8b9895855598d415d6cc
#
_entry.id   663831c59fee8b9895855598d415d6cc
#
_cell.length_a   1.000
_cell.length_b   1.000
_cell.length_c   1.000
_cell.angle_alpha   90.00
_cell.angle_beta   90.00
_cell.angle_gamma   90.00
#
_symmetry.space_group_name_H-M   'P 1'
#
loop_
_entity.id
_entity.type
_entity.pdbx_description
1 polymer ?
#
loop_
_entity_poly.entity_id
_entity_poly.type
_entity_poly.pdbx_seq_one_letter_code
_entity_poly.pdbx_strand_id
1 'polypeptide(L)'
;FGKRIKELREGKGLFLREIGAALELDNAFISKVENEERLLPRKHLEKLAEFLNVPLQELLILWLVDKIKSIIEDEETGRQALKFVLKDLSK
;
A
#
# COMPACT_ATOMS: atom_id res chain seq x y z
N PHE A 1 -0.78 4.15 -0.72
CA PHE A 1 0.19 3.23 -0.14
C PHE A 1 1.61 3.52 -0.60
N GLY A 2 1.87 3.48 -1.88
CA GLY A 2 3.22 3.67 -2.41
C GLY A 2 3.87 4.98 -2.03
N LYS A 3 3.13 6.07 -2.09
CA LYS A 3 3.63 7.39 -1.70
C LYS A 3 4.08 7.40 -0.23
N ARG A 4 3.34 6.76 0.65
CA ARG A 4 3.68 6.69 2.07
C ARG A 4 4.96 5.86 2.29
N ILE A 5 5.10 4.76 1.54
CA ILE A 5 6.31 3.93 1.61
C ILE A 5 7.53 4.74 1.20
N LYS A 6 7.41 5.51 0.13
CA LYS A 6 8.50 6.37 -0.34
C LYS A 6 8.87 7.41 0.71
N GLU A 7 7.88 8.06 1.33
CA GLU A 7 8.11 9.05 2.39
C GLU A 7 8.84 8.43 3.57
N LEU A 8 8.41 7.25 4.00
CA LEU A 8 9.03 6.55 5.12
C LEU A 8 10.47 6.15 4.80
N ARG A 9 10.68 5.64 3.59
CA ARG A 9 12.01 5.24 3.14
C ARG A 9 12.97 6.42 3.09
N GLU A 10 12.55 7.50 2.42
CA GLU A 10 13.38 8.71 2.29
C GLU A 10 13.63 9.37 3.64
N GLY A 11 12.62 9.40 4.50
CA GLY A 11 12.75 9.97 5.84
C GLY A 11 13.75 9.24 6.71
N LYS A 12 14.03 7.97 6.41
CA LYS A 12 15.00 7.15 7.12
C LYS A 12 16.36 7.09 6.40
N GLY A 13 16.48 7.77 5.26
CA GLY A 13 17.72 7.74 4.48
C GLY A 13 17.98 6.41 3.82
N LEU A 14 16.96 5.61 3.56
CA LEU A 14 17.11 4.29 2.97
C LEU A 14 17.05 4.34 1.45
N PHE A 15 17.73 3.42 0.80
CA PHE A 15 17.71 3.25 -0.65
C PHE A 15 16.69 2.19 -1.04
N LEU A 16 16.21 2.25 -2.30
CA LEU A 16 15.28 1.24 -2.83
C LEU A 16 15.83 -0.18 -2.66
N ARG A 17 17.13 -0.37 -2.89
CA ARG A 17 17.74 -1.69 -2.79
C ARG A 17 17.66 -2.27 -1.39
N GLU A 18 17.58 -1.42 -0.37
CA GLU A 18 17.48 -1.89 1.01
C GLU A 18 16.10 -2.48 1.29
N ILE A 19 15.03 -1.85 0.77
CA ILE A 19 13.69 -2.41 0.85
C ILE A 19 13.62 -3.68 0.01
N GLY A 20 14.15 -3.63 -1.21
CA GLY A 20 14.19 -4.80 -2.09
C GLY A 20 14.85 -6.00 -1.42
N ALA A 21 15.99 -5.78 -0.78
CA ALA A 21 16.70 -6.85 -0.06
C ALA A 21 15.88 -7.38 1.11
N ALA A 22 15.26 -6.49 1.89
CA ALA A 22 14.45 -6.89 3.05
C ALA A 22 13.25 -7.75 2.64
N LEU A 23 12.62 -7.44 1.51
CA LEU A 23 11.45 -8.16 1.01
C LEU A 23 11.78 -9.24 0.00
N GLU A 24 13.05 -9.37 -0.38
CA GLU A 24 13.49 -10.28 -1.43
C GLU A 24 12.78 -10.01 -2.76
N LEU A 25 12.67 -8.72 -3.09
CA LEU A 25 12.03 -8.26 -4.31
C LEU A 25 12.98 -7.39 -5.12
N ASP A 26 12.76 -7.36 -6.44
CA ASP A 26 13.53 -6.56 -7.36
C ASP A 26 13.32 -5.06 -7.09
N ASN A 27 14.41 -4.29 -7.17
CA ASN A 27 14.36 -2.82 -7.03
C ASN A 27 13.38 -2.17 -8.00
N ALA A 28 13.32 -2.66 -9.22
CA ALA A 28 12.39 -2.14 -10.22
C ALA A 28 10.95 -2.31 -9.78
N PHE A 29 10.64 -3.44 -9.14
CA PHE A 29 9.28 -3.68 -8.62
C PHE A 29 8.97 -2.72 -7.47
N ILE A 30 9.90 -2.54 -6.54
CA ILE A 30 9.71 -1.62 -5.41
C ILE A 30 9.49 -0.18 -5.93
N SER A 31 10.24 0.22 -6.95
CA SER A 31 10.08 1.53 -7.57
C SER A 31 8.65 1.71 -8.12
N LYS A 32 8.13 0.67 -8.78
CA LYS A 32 6.77 0.69 -9.31
C LYS A 32 5.73 0.77 -8.21
N VAL A 33 5.97 0.09 -7.09
CA VAL A 33 5.08 0.17 -5.93
C VAL A 33 5.06 1.60 -5.37
N GLU A 34 6.22 2.21 -5.21
CA GLU A 34 6.31 3.59 -4.70
C GLU A 34 5.65 4.61 -5.62
N ASN A 35 5.72 4.37 -6.92
CA ASN A 35 5.10 5.24 -7.93
C ASN A 35 3.63 4.91 -8.18
N GLU A 36 3.08 4.00 -7.39
CA GLU A 36 1.67 3.60 -7.46
C GLU A 36 1.26 2.94 -8.78
N GLU A 37 2.23 2.38 -9.49
CA GLU A 37 2.00 1.62 -10.72
C GLU A 37 1.66 0.17 -10.43
N ARG A 38 2.06 -0.34 -9.27
CA ARG A 38 1.83 -1.72 -8.84
C ARG A 38 1.47 -1.74 -7.37
N LEU A 39 0.58 -2.64 -6.98
CA LEU A 39 0.27 -2.88 -5.58
C LEU A 39 1.16 -4.02 -5.06
N LEU A 40 1.80 -3.79 -3.92
CA LEU A 40 2.62 -4.81 -3.28
C LEU A 40 1.73 -5.99 -2.84
N PRO A 41 2.13 -7.25 -3.08
CA PRO A 41 1.35 -8.38 -2.56
C PRO A 41 1.25 -8.31 -1.04
N ARG A 42 0.07 -8.62 -0.53
CA ARG A 42 -0.24 -8.49 0.90
C ARG A 42 0.76 -9.23 1.81
N LYS A 43 1.27 -10.35 1.37
CA LYS A 43 2.20 -11.17 2.16
C LYS A 43 3.49 -10.43 2.56
N HIS A 44 3.82 -9.34 1.87
CA HIS A 44 5.03 -8.57 2.17
C HIS A 44 4.82 -7.45 3.18
N LEU A 45 3.58 -7.16 3.56
CA LEU A 45 3.27 -6.01 4.42
C LEU A 45 3.87 -6.13 5.82
N GLU A 46 3.82 -7.31 6.40
CA GLU A 46 4.35 -7.54 7.75
C GLU A 46 5.85 -7.25 7.83
N LYS A 47 6.61 -7.83 6.89
CA LYS A 47 8.05 -7.60 6.81
C LYS A 47 8.38 -6.14 6.54
N LEU A 48 7.62 -5.50 5.66
CA LEU A 48 7.82 -4.09 5.33
C LEU A 48 7.58 -3.22 6.56
N ALA A 49 6.51 -3.48 7.30
CA ALA A 49 6.20 -2.74 8.52
C ALA A 49 7.32 -2.87 9.56
N GLU A 50 7.85 -4.08 9.75
CA GLU A 50 8.98 -4.33 10.62
C GLU A 50 10.21 -3.54 10.16
N PHE A 51 10.54 -3.64 8.87
CA PHE A 51 11.71 -2.98 8.31
C PHE A 51 11.64 -1.47 8.44
N LEU A 52 10.47 -0.89 8.21
CA LEU A 52 10.26 0.56 8.31
C LEU A 52 9.94 1.02 9.73
N ASN A 53 9.79 0.09 10.65
CA ASN A 53 9.46 0.35 12.05
C ASN A 53 8.17 1.17 12.20
N VAL A 54 7.13 0.72 11.53
CA VAL A 54 5.78 1.32 11.63
C VAL A 54 4.78 0.20 11.94
N PRO A 55 3.63 0.55 12.54
CA PRO A 55 2.59 -0.46 12.81
C PRO A 55 2.09 -1.09 11.51
N LEU A 56 1.95 -2.40 11.51
CA LEU A 56 1.37 -3.12 10.36
C LEU A 56 0.01 -2.54 9.98
N GLN A 57 -0.80 -2.20 10.97
CA GLN A 57 -2.14 -1.66 10.76
C GLN A 57 -2.13 -0.40 9.90
N GLU A 58 -1.14 0.48 10.07
CA GLU A 58 -1.01 1.69 9.26
C GLU A 58 -0.85 1.33 7.78
N LEU A 59 0.06 0.41 7.48
CA LEU A 59 0.30 -0.01 6.10
C LEU A 59 -0.89 -0.77 5.52
N LEU A 60 -1.51 -1.60 6.33
CA LEU A 60 -2.65 -2.41 5.89
C LEU A 60 -3.85 -1.55 5.52
N ILE A 61 -4.13 -0.51 6.30
CA ILE A 61 -5.21 0.43 5.98
C ILE A 61 -4.96 1.09 4.63
N LEU A 62 -3.76 1.60 4.40
CA LEU A 62 -3.41 2.25 3.14
C LEU A 62 -3.46 1.27 1.97
N TRP A 63 -3.01 0.05 2.19
CA TRP A 63 -3.04 -1.01 1.18
C TRP A 63 -4.49 -1.34 0.78
N LEU A 64 -5.38 -1.47 1.77
CA LEU A 64 -6.80 -1.75 1.52
C LEU A 64 -7.48 -0.59 0.81
N VAL A 65 -7.13 0.66 1.17
CA VAL A 65 -7.65 1.84 0.48
C VAL A 65 -7.34 1.77 -1.01
N ASP A 66 -6.09 1.48 -1.36
CA ASP A 66 -5.68 1.39 -2.76
C ASP A 66 -6.37 0.23 -3.48
N LYS A 67 -6.55 -0.89 -2.79
CA LYS A 67 -7.26 -2.04 -3.33
C LYS A 67 -8.72 -1.71 -3.66
N ILE A 68 -9.39 -1.03 -2.74
CA ILE A 68 -10.79 -0.59 -2.95
C ILE A 68 -10.86 0.41 -4.09
N LYS A 69 -9.96 1.39 -4.10
CA LYS A 69 -9.91 2.40 -5.17
C LYS A 69 -9.72 1.77 -6.54
N SER A 70 -8.86 0.75 -6.62
CA SER A 70 -8.62 0.07 -7.90
C SER A 70 -9.87 -0.59 -8.47
N ILE A 71 -10.82 -0.94 -7.61
CA ILE A 71 -12.07 -1.56 -8.04
C ILE A 71 -13.08 -0.51 -8.51
N ILE A 72 -13.15 0.63 -7.82
CA ILE A 72 -14.26 1.58 -8.00
C ILE A 72 -13.90 2.89 -8.70
N GLU A 73 -12.62 3.25 -8.81
CA GLU A 73 -12.24 4.60 -9.27
C GLU A 73 -12.68 4.93 -10.70
N ASP A 74 -12.73 3.92 -11.57
CA ASP A 74 -13.17 4.10 -12.96
C ASP A 74 -14.67 3.83 -13.16
N GLU A 75 -15.37 3.54 -12.06
CA GLU A 75 -16.80 3.23 -12.10
C GLU A 75 -17.62 4.47 -11.77
N GLU A 76 -18.57 4.81 -12.65
CA GLU A 76 -19.45 5.95 -12.45
C GLU A 76 -20.25 5.82 -11.15
N THR A 77 -20.63 4.59 -10.79
CA THR A 77 -21.42 4.31 -9.58
C THR A 77 -20.56 3.93 -8.37
N GLY A 78 -19.25 4.08 -8.47
CA GLY A 78 -18.31 3.63 -7.44
C GLY A 78 -18.56 4.23 -6.06
N ARG A 79 -18.84 5.53 -5.99
CA ARG A 79 -19.12 6.21 -4.73
C ARG A 79 -20.39 5.69 -4.07
N GLN A 80 -21.42 5.45 -4.88
CA GLN A 80 -22.69 4.91 -4.36
C GLN A 80 -22.49 3.51 -3.81
N ALA A 81 -21.76 2.67 -4.55
CA ALA A 81 -21.45 1.31 -4.09
C ALA A 81 -20.69 1.35 -2.75
N LEU A 82 -19.71 2.25 -2.63
CA LEU A 82 -18.94 2.38 -1.40
C LEU A 82 -19.80 2.80 -0.22
N LYS A 83 -20.75 3.71 -0.44
CA LYS A 83 -21.69 4.13 0.60
C LYS A 83 -22.52 2.97 1.12
N PHE A 84 -23.01 2.11 0.22
CA PHE A 84 -23.76 0.92 0.61
C PHE A 84 -22.91 -0.04 1.44
N VAL A 85 -21.64 -0.25 1.03
CA VAL A 85 -20.72 -1.11 1.76
C VAL A 85 -20.48 -0.57 3.18
N LEU A 86 -20.23 0.74 3.31
CA LEU A 86 -20.02 1.37 4.61
C LEU A 86 -21.23 1.20 5.51
N LYS A 87 -22.43 1.37 4.95
CA LYS A 87 -23.67 1.21 5.69
C LYS A 87 -23.81 -0.22 6.22
N ASP A 88 -23.52 -1.21 5.38
CA ASP A 88 -23.57 -2.61 5.78
C ASP A 88 -22.57 -2.94 6.87
N LEU A 89 -21.36 -2.41 6.76
CA LEU A 89 -20.30 -2.64 7.76
C LEU A 89 -20.59 -1.95 9.09
N SER A 90 -21.47 -0.94 9.08
CA SER A 90 -21.81 -0.18 10.30
C SER A 90 -22.95 -0.80 11.09
N LYS A 91 -23.58 -1.87 10.60
CA LYS A 91 -24.68 -2.54 11.28
C LYS A 91 -24.21 -3.39 12.45
#